data_08a0584fbbb29b5839d2dc7dc457fa66
#
_entry.id   08a0584fbbb29b5839d2dc7dc457fa66
#
_cell.length_a   1.000
_cell.length_b   1.000
_cell.length_c   1.000
_cell.angle_alpha   90.00
_cell.angle_beta   90.00
_cell.angle_gamma   90.00
#
_symmetry.space_group_name_H-M   'P 1'
#
loop_
_entity.id
_entity.type
_entity.pdbx_description
1 polymer ?
#
loop_
_entity_poly.entity_id
_entity_poly.type
_entity_poly.pdbx_seq_one_letter_code
_entity_poly.pdbx_strand_id
1 'polypeptide(L)'
;SSSAASDVYKRQKVFITIKDGTKNTITDGTSYTDLADDESNVDAAIFSRADMTINGSGSLTVNGNMKNGIVSKDDLVITGGTITVNAKNNGICGKDCVKIADGNITIKSEGDGIKSNNSEDTSKGYIYICGGKINITSTTDAIQAETTLTIEKGEINLKTGGGSENSSKTSGGKDNPQWGKWGQEDSSTTEEDTASAKGLKAGGDIKISNATIAADTSDDSIHSNSNVTIESGTFNLKSGDDGIHADTSTVINNGNIVIEKSYEGIEGSNVTINGGTIELTASDDGINSAGGSDSSSMGGRMGQNSFTENSDIYIKITGGKVT
;
A
#
# COMPACT_ATOMS: atom_id res chain seq x y z
N SER A 1 -35.02 -29.15 1.11
CA SER A 1 -35.43 -27.88 0.45
C SER A 1 -35.27 -26.64 1.31
N SER A 2 -34.49 -26.67 2.39
CA SER A 2 -34.27 -25.50 3.25
C SER A 2 -32.93 -24.76 3.01
N SER A 3 -32.08 -25.24 2.08
CA SER A 3 -30.79 -24.64 1.81
C SER A 3 -30.83 -23.37 0.93
N ALA A 4 -31.88 -23.25 0.10
CA ALA A 4 -32.01 -22.10 -0.80
C ALA A 4 -32.46 -20.81 -0.08
N ALA A 5 -33.18 -20.91 1.02
CA ALA A 5 -33.68 -19.75 1.75
C ALA A 5 -32.60 -19.09 2.64
N SER A 6 -31.62 -19.84 3.14
CA SER A 6 -30.54 -19.27 3.94
C SER A 6 -29.49 -18.52 3.12
N ASP A 7 -29.35 -18.85 1.85
CA ASP A 7 -28.39 -18.21 0.94
C ASP A 7 -28.85 -16.82 0.44
N VAL A 8 -30.15 -16.59 0.39
CA VAL A 8 -30.72 -15.29 0.00
C VAL A 8 -30.50 -14.23 1.10
N TYR A 9 -30.48 -14.61 2.36
CA TYR A 9 -30.21 -13.70 3.49
C TYR A 9 -28.76 -13.29 3.63
N LYS A 10 -27.81 -13.98 3.01
CA LYS A 10 -26.38 -13.68 3.08
C LYS A 10 -25.91 -12.62 2.07
N ARG A 11 -26.77 -12.18 1.16
CA ARG A 11 -26.43 -11.18 0.11
C ARG A 11 -27.10 -9.83 0.34
N GLN A 12 -27.13 -9.35 1.58
CA GLN A 12 -27.60 -8.01 1.85
C GLN A 12 -26.51 -7.01 1.52
N LYS A 13 -26.87 -5.91 0.87
CA LYS A 13 -25.98 -4.79 0.61
C LYS A 13 -26.30 -3.65 1.56
N VAL A 14 -25.26 -3.03 2.13
CA VAL A 14 -25.38 -1.86 2.98
C VAL A 14 -25.08 -0.62 2.12
N PHE A 15 -25.97 0.37 2.17
CA PHE A 15 -25.75 1.66 1.54
C PHE A 15 -25.69 2.74 2.61
N ILE A 16 -24.61 3.54 2.60
CA ILE A 16 -24.45 4.73 3.40
C ILE A 16 -24.46 5.92 2.44
N THR A 17 -25.59 6.65 2.41
CA THR A 17 -25.71 7.84 1.56
C THR A 17 -25.49 9.09 2.40
N ILE A 18 -24.42 9.81 2.12
CA ILE A 18 -24.07 11.06 2.79
C ILE A 18 -24.81 12.18 2.07
N LYS A 19 -25.92 12.63 2.70
CA LYS A 19 -26.79 13.64 2.11
C LYS A 19 -26.02 14.94 1.88
N ASP A 20 -26.28 15.56 0.74
CA ASP A 20 -25.69 16.85 0.37
C ASP A 20 -25.89 17.92 1.46
N GLY A 21 -24.88 18.74 1.68
CA GLY A 21 -24.88 19.81 2.69
C GLY A 21 -24.87 19.32 4.15
N THR A 22 -24.87 18.00 4.41
CA THR A 22 -24.81 17.50 5.79
C THR A 22 -23.39 17.21 6.24
N LYS A 23 -23.16 17.32 7.55
CA LYS A 23 -21.95 16.90 8.25
C LYS A 23 -22.32 15.85 9.28
N ASN A 24 -21.77 14.66 9.13
CA ASN A 24 -22.08 13.52 9.98
C ASN A 24 -20.81 13.04 10.67
N THR A 25 -20.93 12.61 11.91
CA THR A 25 -19.80 12.03 12.67
C THR A 25 -20.25 10.72 13.31
N ILE A 26 -19.43 9.69 13.09
CA ILE A 26 -19.58 8.40 13.75
C ILE A 26 -18.32 8.15 14.56
N THR A 27 -18.48 7.85 15.83
CA THR A 27 -17.38 7.61 16.76
C THR A 27 -17.70 6.39 17.58
N ASP A 28 -16.81 5.41 17.61
CA ASP A 28 -16.93 4.26 18.49
C ASP A 28 -16.35 4.53 19.89
N GLY A 29 -16.57 3.59 20.80
CA GLY A 29 -15.96 3.60 22.12
C GLY A 29 -14.48 3.23 22.09
N THR A 30 -13.82 3.40 23.22
CA THR A 30 -12.42 2.97 23.42
C THR A 30 -12.30 1.50 23.84
N SER A 31 -13.43 0.84 24.09
CA SER A 31 -13.52 -0.58 24.39
C SER A 31 -14.87 -1.11 23.91
N TYR A 32 -14.89 -2.36 23.48
CA TYR A 32 -16.13 -3.08 23.20
C TYR A 32 -16.39 -4.05 24.36
N THR A 33 -17.57 -3.93 24.98
CA THR A 33 -18.07 -4.86 25.99
C THR A 33 -19.12 -5.78 25.33
N ASP A 34 -19.30 -6.99 25.83
CA ASP A 34 -20.32 -7.93 25.34
C ASP A 34 -20.10 -8.45 23.90
N LEU A 35 -18.83 -8.62 23.50
CA LEU A 35 -18.52 -9.36 22.27
C LEU A 35 -18.71 -10.86 22.53
N ALA A 36 -19.42 -11.53 21.63
CA ALA A 36 -19.49 -13.01 21.65
C ALA A 36 -18.07 -13.58 21.38
N ASP A 37 -17.76 -14.73 21.98
CA ASP A 37 -16.48 -15.43 21.84
C ASP A 37 -16.25 -16.03 20.43
N ASP A 38 -17.03 -15.61 19.44
CA ASP A 38 -16.91 -16.08 18.06
C ASP A 38 -16.09 -15.13 17.19
N GLU A 39 -15.63 -15.64 16.05
CA GLU A 39 -14.84 -14.89 15.05
C GLU A 39 -15.58 -13.70 14.43
N SER A 40 -16.77 -13.40 14.88
CA SER A 40 -17.65 -12.36 14.37
C SER A 40 -17.47 -11.01 15.04
N ASN A 41 -16.39 -10.80 15.78
CA ASN A 41 -16.14 -9.57 16.52
C ASN A 41 -16.21 -8.35 15.61
N VAL A 42 -17.06 -7.40 15.98
CA VAL A 42 -17.09 -6.06 15.39
C VAL A 42 -15.82 -5.34 15.82
N ASP A 43 -15.06 -4.85 14.86
CA ASP A 43 -13.75 -4.25 15.09
C ASP A 43 -13.57 -2.89 14.41
N ALA A 44 -14.66 -2.16 14.16
CA ALA A 44 -14.65 -0.88 13.50
C ALA A 44 -15.81 0.03 13.94
N ALA A 45 -15.61 1.34 13.81
CA ALA A 45 -16.68 2.32 14.05
C ALA A 45 -17.86 2.19 13.07
N ILE A 46 -17.56 1.81 11.81
CA ILE A 46 -18.56 1.37 10.82
C ILE A 46 -18.19 -0.03 10.39
N PHE A 47 -19.08 -0.98 10.59
CA PHE A 47 -18.83 -2.39 10.31
C PHE A 47 -19.99 -3.04 9.53
N SER A 48 -19.65 -3.77 8.48
CA SER A 48 -20.60 -4.58 7.72
C SER A 48 -20.05 -6.00 7.48
N ARG A 49 -20.95 -7.00 7.54
CA ARG A 49 -20.64 -8.38 7.12
C ARG A 49 -21.00 -8.66 5.67
N ALA A 50 -21.58 -7.68 4.98
CA ALA A 50 -22.01 -7.75 3.59
C ALA A 50 -21.41 -6.58 2.82
N ASP A 51 -21.53 -6.61 1.52
CA ASP A 51 -21.14 -5.51 0.63
C ASP A 51 -21.54 -4.15 1.21
N MET A 52 -20.64 -3.19 1.22
CA MET A 52 -20.91 -1.84 1.67
C MET A 52 -20.63 -0.85 0.54
N THR A 53 -21.56 0.05 0.30
CA THR A 53 -21.37 1.18 -0.60
C THR A 53 -21.57 2.49 0.14
N ILE A 54 -20.58 3.38 0.07
CA ILE A 54 -20.65 4.74 0.60
C ILE A 54 -20.76 5.70 -0.58
N ASN A 55 -21.78 6.54 -0.58
CA ASN A 55 -22.06 7.48 -1.67
C ASN A 55 -22.60 8.82 -1.16
N GLY A 56 -22.87 9.73 -2.09
CA GLY A 56 -23.41 11.06 -1.80
C GLY A 56 -22.34 12.14 -1.86
N SER A 57 -22.71 13.38 -1.48
CA SER A 57 -21.87 14.57 -1.62
C SER A 57 -21.65 15.34 -0.29
N GLY A 58 -22.27 14.89 0.80
CA GLY A 58 -22.07 15.45 2.12
C GLY A 58 -20.73 15.03 2.76
N SER A 59 -20.57 15.33 4.04
CA SER A 59 -19.36 15.01 4.81
C SER A 59 -19.63 13.93 5.86
N LEU A 60 -18.70 12.99 5.99
CA LEU A 60 -18.69 11.92 7.00
C LEU A 60 -17.33 11.88 7.68
N THR A 61 -17.33 12.05 9.01
CA THR A 61 -16.15 11.82 9.84
C THR A 61 -16.36 10.52 10.62
N VAL A 62 -15.38 9.63 10.57
CA VAL A 62 -15.37 8.34 11.26
C VAL A 62 -14.17 8.30 12.20
N ASN A 63 -14.41 8.04 13.49
CA ASN A 63 -13.38 7.88 14.49
C ASN A 63 -13.42 6.46 15.04
N GLY A 64 -12.50 5.62 14.61
CA GLY A 64 -12.26 4.26 15.12
C GLY A 64 -11.30 4.32 16.30
N ASN A 65 -11.83 4.67 17.48
CA ASN A 65 -11.02 4.86 18.68
C ASN A 65 -10.53 3.54 19.29
N MET A 66 -11.25 2.45 19.01
CA MET A 66 -10.87 1.12 19.49
C MET A 66 -9.91 0.44 18.53
N LYS A 67 -10.23 0.43 17.22
CA LYS A 67 -9.48 -0.32 16.24
C LYS A 67 -9.58 0.29 14.84
N ASN A 68 -10.44 -0.25 13.97
CA ASN A 68 -10.55 0.19 12.57
C ASN A 68 -11.59 1.32 12.41
N GLY A 69 -11.48 2.10 11.36
CA GLY A 69 -12.46 3.10 11.01
C GLY A 69 -13.70 2.50 10.34
N ILE A 70 -13.54 2.00 9.12
CA ILE A 70 -14.61 1.44 8.27
C ILE A 70 -14.21 0.05 7.82
N VAL A 71 -15.06 -0.96 8.06
CA VAL A 71 -14.81 -2.35 7.65
C VAL A 71 -16.03 -2.93 6.95
N SER A 72 -15.79 -3.50 5.76
CA SER A 72 -16.66 -4.50 5.15
C SER A 72 -15.96 -5.86 5.16
N LYS A 73 -16.65 -6.90 5.62
CA LYS A 73 -16.14 -8.28 5.52
C LYS A 73 -16.37 -8.89 4.11
N ASP A 74 -16.82 -8.08 3.18
CA ASP A 74 -17.06 -8.38 1.77
C ASP A 74 -16.54 -7.20 0.93
N ASP A 75 -17.21 -6.81 -0.15
CA ASP A 75 -16.83 -5.65 -0.97
C ASP A 75 -17.07 -4.32 -0.25
N LEU A 76 -16.15 -3.38 -0.40
CA LEU A 76 -16.33 -1.99 0.01
C LEU A 76 -16.16 -1.06 -1.18
N VAL A 77 -17.19 -0.27 -1.48
CA VAL A 77 -17.23 0.65 -2.62
C VAL A 77 -17.47 2.09 -2.15
N ILE A 78 -16.65 3.03 -2.60
CA ILE A 78 -16.83 4.47 -2.35
C ILE A 78 -17.01 5.17 -3.70
N THR A 79 -18.12 5.89 -3.85
CA THR A 79 -18.44 6.57 -5.11
C THR A 79 -18.53 8.09 -4.99
N GLY A 80 -18.27 8.64 -3.80
CA GLY A 80 -18.28 10.08 -3.58
C GLY A 80 -18.34 10.45 -2.10
N GLY A 81 -18.45 11.74 -1.83
CA GLY A 81 -18.50 12.32 -0.48
C GLY A 81 -17.14 12.87 -0.01
N THR A 82 -17.21 13.67 1.06
CA THR A 82 -16.01 14.10 1.80
C THR A 82 -15.90 13.21 3.04
N ILE A 83 -14.95 12.28 3.03
CA ILE A 83 -14.82 11.25 4.06
C ILE A 83 -13.52 11.48 4.82
N THR A 84 -13.62 11.63 6.13
CA THR A 84 -12.45 11.71 7.03
C THR A 84 -12.47 10.52 7.97
N VAL A 85 -11.39 9.75 8.01
CA VAL A 85 -11.26 8.59 8.88
C VAL A 85 -10.06 8.76 9.80
N ASN A 86 -10.28 8.63 11.09
CA ASN A 86 -9.24 8.53 12.12
C ASN A 86 -9.35 7.14 12.76
N ALA A 87 -8.29 6.34 12.77
CA ALA A 87 -8.35 4.98 13.27
C ALA A 87 -7.11 4.61 14.09
N LYS A 88 -7.32 3.83 15.15
CA LYS A 88 -6.26 3.25 15.99
C LYS A 88 -5.61 2.01 15.36
N ASN A 89 -6.17 1.51 14.29
CA ASN A 89 -5.61 0.48 13.44
C ASN A 89 -5.87 0.91 12.00
N ASN A 90 -6.45 0.06 11.15
CA ASN A 90 -6.64 0.38 9.75
C ASN A 90 -7.77 1.40 9.51
N GLY A 91 -7.57 2.28 8.54
CA GLY A 91 -8.56 3.29 8.20
C GLY A 91 -9.79 2.71 7.53
N ILE A 92 -9.64 2.16 6.35
CA ILE A 92 -10.70 1.61 5.49
C ILE A 92 -10.32 0.20 5.06
N CYS A 93 -11.18 -0.79 5.34
CA CYS A 93 -10.94 -2.19 4.98
C CYS A 93 -12.13 -2.79 4.23
N GLY A 94 -11.85 -3.44 3.11
CA GLY A 94 -12.78 -4.33 2.42
C GLY A 94 -12.12 -5.70 2.27
N LYS A 95 -12.70 -6.78 2.85
CA LYS A 95 -12.03 -8.08 2.80
C LYS A 95 -11.83 -8.53 1.36
N ASP A 96 -12.89 -8.52 0.57
CA ASP A 96 -12.85 -9.02 -0.81
C ASP A 96 -12.31 -7.99 -1.79
N CYS A 97 -12.70 -6.73 -1.63
CA CYS A 97 -12.08 -5.62 -2.36
C CYS A 97 -12.37 -4.26 -1.74
N VAL A 98 -11.56 -3.27 -2.12
CA VAL A 98 -11.88 -1.86 -1.97
C VAL A 98 -11.90 -1.21 -3.34
N LYS A 99 -13.03 -0.57 -3.70
CA LYS A 99 -13.19 0.18 -4.95
C LYS A 99 -13.48 1.64 -4.66
N ILE A 100 -12.72 2.56 -5.23
CA ILE A 100 -12.91 4.00 -5.09
C ILE A 100 -13.11 4.60 -6.47
N ALA A 101 -14.34 5.06 -6.73
CA ALA A 101 -14.67 5.69 -7.99
C ALA A 101 -14.46 7.22 -7.95
N ASP A 102 -14.77 7.83 -6.81
CA ASP A 102 -14.64 9.27 -6.58
C ASP A 102 -14.73 9.57 -5.06
N GLY A 103 -14.48 10.81 -4.67
CA GLY A 103 -14.58 11.31 -3.31
C GLY A 103 -13.34 12.10 -2.88
N ASN A 104 -13.51 12.89 -1.81
CA ASN A 104 -12.40 13.52 -1.11
C ASN A 104 -12.16 12.78 0.20
N ILE A 105 -11.18 11.89 0.20
CA ILE A 105 -10.94 10.94 1.28
C ILE A 105 -9.66 11.34 2.02
N THR A 106 -9.76 11.54 3.33
CA THR A 106 -8.61 11.81 4.20
C THR A 106 -8.56 10.76 5.30
N ILE A 107 -7.45 10.07 5.42
CA ILE A 107 -7.24 8.98 6.38
C ILE A 107 -6.03 9.29 7.26
N LYS A 108 -6.22 9.12 8.57
CA LYS A 108 -5.15 9.02 9.54
C LYS A 108 -5.31 7.74 10.34
N SER A 109 -4.34 6.83 10.25
CA SER A 109 -4.38 5.51 10.86
C SER A 109 -3.07 5.15 11.55
N GLU A 110 -3.15 4.36 12.62
CA GLU A 110 -1.97 3.77 13.26
C GLU A 110 -1.62 2.40 12.64
N GLY A 111 -2.52 1.82 11.85
CA GLY A 111 -2.29 0.70 10.93
C GLY A 111 -2.29 1.18 9.49
N ASP A 112 -2.76 0.32 8.56
CA ASP A 112 -2.84 0.65 7.14
C ASP A 112 -3.93 1.70 6.86
N GLY A 113 -3.71 2.49 5.84
CA GLY A 113 -4.70 3.48 5.43
C GLY A 113 -5.91 2.83 4.77
N ILE A 114 -5.70 2.17 3.64
CA ILE A 114 -6.70 1.39 2.88
C ILE A 114 -6.17 -0.02 2.72
N LYS A 115 -7.00 -1.02 3.06
CA LYS A 115 -6.60 -2.43 3.04
C LYS A 115 -7.64 -3.33 2.39
N SER A 116 -7.19 -4.27 1.57
CA SER A 116 -7.96 -5.44 1.14
C SER A 116 -7.15 -6.69 1.42
N ASN A 117 -7.72 -7.68 2.11
CA ASN A 117 -6.93 -8.76 2.73
C ASN A 117 -7.54 -10.17 2.56
N ASN A 118 -8.26 -10.42 1.49
CA ASN A 118 -8.69 -11.79 1.18
C ASN A 118 -7.52 -12.58 0.59
N SER A 119 -6.92 -13.45 1.38
CA SER A 119 -5.84 -14.36 0.97
C SER A 119 -6.34 -15.75 0.56
N GLU A 120 -7.64 -16.04 0.70
CA GLU A 120 -8.23 -17.35 0.43
C GLU A 120 -8.66 -17.52 -1.03
N ASP A 121 -9.04 -16.40 -1.68
CA ASP A 121 -9.52 -16.36 -3.06
C ASP A 121 -8.69 -15.35 -3.87
N THR A 122 -7.88 -15.84 -4.78
CA THR A 122 -6.98 -15.00 -5.60
C THR A 122 -7.70 -14.05 -6.56
N SER A 123 -9.00 -14.22 -6.77
CA SER A 123 -9.84 -13.25 -7.51
C SER A 123 -10.32 -12.08 -6.65
N LYS A 124 -10.03 -12.12 -5.35
CA LYS A 124 -10.39 -11.14 -4.33
C LYS A 124 -9.12 -10.51 -3.73
N GLY A 125 -9.27 -9.75 -2.65
CA GLY A 125 -8.14 -9.10 -1.98
C GLY A 125 -7.54 -7.94 -2.78
N TYR A 126 -8.26 -7.39 -3.76
CA TYR A 126 -7.76 -6.34 -4.64
C TYR A 126 -8.26 -4.95 -4.26
N ILE A 127 -7.51 -3.94 -4.72
CA ILE A 127 -7.91 -2.53 -4.63
C ILE A 127 -7.95 -1.93 -6.03
N TYR A 128 -9.05 -1.21 -6.31
CA TYR A 128 -9.28 -0.53 -7.57
C TYR A 128 -9.67 0.94 -7.36
N ILE A 129 -8.85 1.86 -7.86
CA ILE A 129 -9.07 3.30 -7.76
C ILE A 129 -9.18 3.88 -9.17
N CYS A 130 -10.34 4.45 -9.49
CA CYS A 130 -10.56 5.08 -10.79
C CYS A 130 -10.89 6.59 -10.70
N GLY A 131 -10.67 7.20 -9.54
CA GLY A 131 -10.85 8.65 -9.34
C GLY A 131 -10.72 9.08 -7.90
N GLY A 132 -11.05 10.36 -7.67
CA GLY A 132 -11.07 10.99 -6.35
C GLY A 132 -9.75 11.63 -5.93
N LYS A 133 -9.82 12.30 -4.77
CA LYS A 133 -8.66 12.84 -4.07
C LYS A 133 -8.49 12.09 -2.75
N ILE A 134 -7.34 11.45 -2.59
CA ILE A 134 -7.06 10.56 -1.47
C ILE A 134 -5.80 11.06 -0.75
N ASN A 135 -5.92 11.35 0.54
CA ASN A 135 -4.81 11.76 1.39
C ASN A 135 -4.71 10.78 2.55
N ILE A 136 -3.58 10.11 2.69
CA ILE A 136 -3.35 9.11 3.72
C ILE A 136 -2.11 9.46 4.52
N THR A 137 -2.25 9.41 5.84
CA THR A 137 -1.14 9.35 6.78
C THR A 137 -1.32 8.11 7.63
N SER A 138 -0.42 7.15 7.51
CA SER A 138 -0.46 5.86 8.22
C SER A 138 0.88 5.57 8.91
N THR A 139 0.84 4.72 9.92
CA THR A 139 2.08 4.23 10.54
C THR A 139 2.66 3.07 9.75
N THR A 140 1.79 2.22 9.20
CA THR A 140 2.13 1.13 8.29
C THR A 140 1.78 1.51 6.85
N ASP A 141 1.44 0.57 5.99
CA ASP A 141 1.23 0.81 4.56
C ASP A 141 0.07 1.80 4.30
N ALA A 142 0.23 2.70 3.34
CA ALA A 142 -0.88 3.61 3.03
C ALA A 142 -1.99 2.90 2.26
N ILE A 143 -1.66 2.11 1.24
CA ILE A 143 -2.61 1.32 0.46
C ILE A 143 -2.04 -0.08 0.29
N GLN A 144 -2.69 -1.08 0.87
CA GLN A 144 -2.28 -2.49 0.83
C GLN A 144 -3.35 -3.37 0.20
N ALA A 145 -3.04 -4.00 -0.93
CA ALA A 145 -3.83 -5.04 -1.55
C ALA A 145 -3.18 -6.42 -1.34
N GLU A 146 -3.96 -7.41 -0.96
CA GLU A 146 -3.48 -8.80 -0.85
C GLU A 146 -3.12 -9.38 -2.22
N THR A 147 -3.89 -9.02 -3.24
CA THR A 147 -3.66 -9.49 -4.61
C THR A 147 -3.21 -8.33 -5.52
N THR A 148 -4.10 -7.65 -6.20
CA THR A 148 -3.74 -6.63 -7.19
C THR A 148 -4.15 -5.23 -6.77
N LEU A 149 -3.34 -4.23 -7.14
CA LEU A 149 -3.65 -2.82 -6.99
C LEU A 149 -3.71 -2.16 -8.37
N THR A 150 -4.89 -1.67 -8.74
CA THR A 150 -5.07 -0.92 -9.99
C THR A 150 -5.49 0.51 -9.70
N ILE A 151 -4.75 1.47 -10.26
CA ILE A 151 -5.07 2.90 -10.18
C ILE A 151 -5.18 3.44 -11.60
N GLU A 152 -6.39 3.81 -12.02
CA GLU A 152 -6.62 4.35 -13.36
C GLU A 152 -6.46 5.87 -13.43
N LYS A 153 -6.82 6.55 -12.37
CA LYS A 153 -6.64 8.01 -12.18
C LYS A 153 -6.93 8.40 -10.74
N GLY A 154 -6.60 9.62 -10.38
CA GLY A 154 -6.85 10.21 -9.06
C GLY A 154 -5.69 11.08 -8.62
N GLU A 155 -5.91 11.88 -7.61
CA GLU A 155 -4.87 12.63 -6.88
C GLU A 155 -4.65 11.93 -5.54
N ILE A 156 -3.48 11.34 -5.36
CA ILE A 156 -3.17 10.47 -4.21
C ILE A 156 -1.92 11.00 -3.51
N ASN A 157 -2.05 11.36 -2.24
CA ASN A 157 -0.98 11.86 -1.40
C ASN A 157 -0.81 10.91 -0.21
N LEU A 158 0.38 10.36 -0.05
CA LEU A 158 0.69 9.32 0.92
C LEU A 158 1.83 9.76 1.84
N LYS A 159 1.68 9.49 3.14
CA LYS A 159 2.77 9.56 4.11
C LYS A 159 2.70 8.36 5.03
N THR A 160 3.77 7.57 5.07
CA THR A 160 3.84 6.34 5.89
C THR A 160 5.05 6.33 6.80
N GLY A 161 4.93 5.71 7.96
CA GLY A 161 6.04 5.53 8.90
C GLY A 161 6.71 6.83 9.35
N GLY A 162 6.03 7.98 9.20
CA GLY A 162 6.60 9.30 9.48
C GLY A 162 7.38 9.93 8.33
N GLY A 163 7.52 9.22 7.20
CA GLY A 163 8.18 9.69 5.96
C GLY A 163 9.60 9.19 5.80
N SER A 164 10.18 9.47 4.65
CA SER A 164 11.48 8.97 4.18
C SER A 164 12.69 9.32 5.07
N GLU A 165 12.54 10.29 5.97
CA GLU A 165 13.56 10.60 6.96
C GLU A 165 13.58 9.62 8.15
N ASN A 166 12.54 8.80 8.32
CA ASN A 166 12.42 7.78 9.36
C ASN A 166 12.83 6.38 8.89
N SER A 167 13.53 6.28 7.77
CA SER A 167 14.03 5.00 7.28
C SER A 167 14.96 4.33 8.29
N SER A 168 14.83 3.01 8.43
CA SER A 168 15.81 2.17 9.13
C SER A 168 17.05 1.89 8.27
N LYS A 169 16.97 2.07 6.95
CA LYS A 169 18.13 1.96 6.07
C LYS A 169 18.97 3.24 6.16
N THR A 170 20.14 3.13 6.75
CA THR A 170 21.11 4.25 6.80
C THR A 170 21.98 4.20 5.55
N SER A 171 21.89 5.23 4.71
CA SER A 171 22.86 5.45 3.65
C SER A 171 24.26 5.57 4.22
N GLY A 172 25.14 4.72 3.77
CA GLY A 172 26.56 4.82 4.04
C GLY A 172 27.07 3.85 5.07
N GLY A 173 27.48 2.68 4.58
CA GLY A 173 28.51 1.92 5.24
C GLY A 173 29.68 2.83 5.53
N LYS A 174 29.88 3.19 6.79
CA LYS A 174 31.22 3.57 7.22
C LYS A 174 32.03 2.31 7.08
N ASP A 175 32.81 2.23 6.00
CA ASP A 175 33.95 1.37 5.90
C ASP A 175 34.79 1.52 7.17
N ASN A 176 34.54 0.67 8.12
CA ASN A 176 35.48 0.45 9.20
C ASN A 176 36.28 -0.78 8.81
N PRO A 177 37.49 -0.64 8.23
CA PRO A 177 38.34 -1.77 7.91
C PRO A 177 38.93 -2.32 9.19
N GLN A 178 38.12 -2.97 10.01
CA GLN A 178 38.62 -3.76 11.13
C GLN A 178 38.84 -5.19 10.66
N TRP A 179 39.90 -5.37 9.89
CA TRP A 179 40.54 -6.66 9.70
C TRP A 179 40.98 -7.20 11.05
N GLY A 180 40.45 -8.30 11.45
CA GLY A 180 41.01 -9.14 12.51
C GLY A 180 40.25 -9.22 13.80
N LYS A 181 39.12 -9.95 13.84
CA LYS A 181 38.76 -10.77 15.01
C LYS A 181 38.00 -12.00 14.54
N TRP A 182 38.70 -13.09 14.42
CA TRP A 182 38.13 -14.41 14.40
C TRP A 182 37.70 -14.76 15.84
N GLY A 183 36.44 -15.12 16.02
CA GLY A 183 35.94 -15.83 17.19
C GLY A 183 35.46 -14.95 18.33
N GLN A 184 34.25 -14.47 18.22
CA GLN A 184 33.35 -14.32 19.37
C GLN A 184 31.93 -14.28 18.80
N GLU A 185 31.15 -15.33 19.12
CA GLU A 185 29.71 -15.33 18.96
C GLU A 185 29.18 -14.29 19.94
N ASP A 186 28.72 -13.16 19.42
CA ASP A 186 27.91 -12.21 20.21
C ASP A 186 26.47 -12.35 19.74
N SER A 187 25.73 -13.08 20.56
CA SER A 187 24.29 -13.23 20.43
C SER A 187 23.58 -11.96 20.87
N SER A 188 22.55 -11.62 20.14
CA SER A 188 21.52 -10.61 20.42
C SER A 188 21.78 -9.20 19.92
N THR A 189 21.62 -8.98 18.62
CA THR A 189 20.87 -7.82 18.20
C THR A 189 19.48 -8.33 17.80
N THR A 190 18.49 -8.10 18.62
CA THR A 190 17.09 -8.13 18.24
C THR A 190 16.95 -7.04 17.18
N GLU A 191 16.91 -7.42 15.90
CA GLU A 191 16.36 -6.56 14.88
C GLU A 191 14.90 -6.34 15.30
N GLU A 192 14.57 -5.11 15.69
CA GLU A 192 13.18 -4.71 15.84
C GLU A 192 12.56 -4.91 14.44
N ASP A 193 11.59 -5.79 14.37
CA ASP A 193 10.79 -6.09 13.18
C ASP A 193 10.06 -4.79 12.81
N THR A 194 10.72 -3.94 12.01
CA THR A 194 10.16 -2.65 11.62
C THR A 194 8.96 -2.94 10.73
N ALA A 195 7.76 -2.64 11.25
CA ALA A 195 6.52 -2.84 10.53
C ALA A 195 6.62 -2.17 9.14
N SER A 196 6.26 -2.91 8.08
CA SER A 196 6.18 -2.39 6.71
C SER A 196 5.43 -1.05 6.67
N ALA A 197 6.00 -0.05 6.01
CA ALA A 197 5.42 1.28 5.90
C ALA A 197 5.54 1.82 4.46
N LYS A 198 5.05 1.01 3.54
CA LYS A 198 5.08 1.26 2.11
C LYS A 198 3.96 2.22 1.67
N GLY A 199 4.18 2.95 0.60
CA GLY A 199 3.16 3.84 0.04
C GLY A 199 2.03 3.03 -0.62
N LEU A 200 2.34 2.38 -1.72
CA LEU A 200 1.48 1.44 -2.43
C LEU A 200 2.08 0.05 -2.32
N LYS A 201 1.30 -0.90 -1.84
CA LYS A 201 1.72 -2.30 -1.69
C LYS A 201 0.72 -3.26 -2.28
N ALA A 202 1.20 -4.25 -3.01
CA ALA A 202 0.40 -5.38 -3.48
C ALA A 202 1.16 -6.70 -3.36
N GLY A 203 0.46 -7.75 -2.95
CA GLY A 203 0.97 -9.12 -3.01
C GLY A 203 1.07 -9.66 -4.44
N GLY A 204 0.33 -9.08 -5.38
CA GLY A 204 0.38 -9.33 -6.82
C GLY A 204 0.69 -8.05 -7.59
N ASP A 205 0.20 -7.94 -8.81
CA ASP A 205 0.55 -6.86 -9.71
C ASP A 205 0.02 -5.49 -9.28
N ILE A 206 0.84 -4.45 -9.50
CA ILE A 206 0.44 -3.04 -9.43
C ILE A 206 0.36 -2.48 -10.86
N LYS A 207 -0.78 -1.88 -11.20
CA LYS A 207 -0.95 -1.16 -12.46
C LYS A 207 -1.43 0.26 -12.22
N ILE A 208 -0.70 1.25 -12.77
CA ILE A 208 -1.03 2.67 -12.58
C ILE A 208 -1.12 3.37 -13.94
N SER A 209 -2.18 4.14 -14.13
CA SER A 209 -2.38 4.99 -15.31
C SER A 209 -3.01 6.33 -14.94
N ASN A 210 -2.61 7.41 -15.59
CA ASN A 210 -3.18 8.77 -15.50
C ASN A 210 -3.40 9.31 -14.06
N ALA A 211 -2.68 8.80 -13.08
CA ALA A 211 -2.77 9.27 -11.69
C ALA A 211 -1.72 10.33 -11.40
N THR A 212 -2.01 11.18 -10.41
CA THR A 212 -1.02 12.05 -9.77
C THR A 212 -0.76 11.52 -8.37
N ILE A 213 0.45 11.05 -8.12
CA ILE A 213 0.84 10.41 -6.86
C ILE A 213 2.01 11.15 -6.24
N ALA A 214 1.83 11.59 -5.01
CA ALA A 214 2.91 12.07 -4.16
C ALA A 214 3.04 11.14 -2.94
N ALA A 215 4.24 10.65 -2.68
CA ALA A 215 4.52 9.75 -1.57
C ALA A 215 5.75 10.22 -0.79
N ASP A 216 5.66 10.16 0.54
CA ASP A 216 6.76 10.34 1.49
C ASP A 216 6.70 9.17 2.48
N THR A 217 7.51 8.14 2.23
CA THR A 217 7.41 6.83 2.89
C THR A 217 8.70 6.48 3.63
N SER A 218 8.61 5.84 4.77
CA SER A 218 9.80 5.36 5.48
C SER A 218 10.36 4.03 4.93
N ASP A 219 9.61 3.37 4.10
CA ASP A 219 9.91 2.15 3.34
C ASP A 219 9.67 2.46 1.84
N ASP A 220 9.41 1.49 0.97
CA ASP A 220 9.20 1.72 -0.47
C ASP A 220 8.02 2.64 -0.77
N SER A 221 8.16 3.48 -1.80
CA SER A 221 7.01 4.27 -2.24
C SER A 221 6.00 3.45 -3.04
N ILE A 222 6.46 2.51 -3.88
CA ILE A 222 5.63 1.57 -4.64
C ILE A 222 6.29 0.19 -4.57
N HIS A 223 5.58 -0.81 -4.03
CA HIS A 223 6.09 -2.17 -3.85
C HIS A 223 5.12 -3.24 -4.32
N SER A 224 5.59 -4.14 -5.17
CA SER A 224 4.84 -5.29 -5.64
C SER A 224 5.64 -6.58 -5.45
N ASN A 225 5.05 -7.60 -4.85
CA ASN A 225 5.66 -8.94 -4.82
C ASN A 225 5.57 -9.66 -6.20
N SER A 226 5.15 -8.97 -7.24
CA SER A 226 5.03 -9.50 -8.61
C SER A 226 5.52 -8.45 -9.61
N ASN A 227 4.63 -7.71 -10.25
CA ASN A 227 4.99 -6.75 -11.29
C ASN A 227 4.45 -5.35 -11.00
N VAL A 228 5.25 -4.33 -11.34
CA VAL A 228 4.79 -2.95 -11.39
C VAL A 228 4.71 -2.50 -12.85
N THR A 229 3.55 -1.99 -13.27
CA THR A 229 3.37 -1.39 -14.60
C THR A 229 2.86 0.03 -14.46
N ILE A 230 3.65 1.00 -14.91
CA ILE A 230 3.26 2.41 -15.02
C ILE A 230 2.98 2.72 -16.49
N GLU A 231 1.70 2.86 -16.84
CA GLU A 231 1.28 3.22 -18.19
C GLU A 231 1.46 4.71 -18.46
N SER A 232 1.19 5.54 -17.45
CA SER A 232 1.31 7.00 -17.47
C SER A 232 1.00 7.58 -16.10
N GLY A 233 1.27 8.88 -15.92
CA GLY A 233 0.94 9.59 -14.69
C GLY A 233 2.02 10.59 -14.29
N THR A 234 1.83 11.23 -13.15
CA THR A 234 2.80 12.15 -12.54
C THR A 234 3.10 11.66 -11.14
N PHE A 235 4.37 11.44 -10.85
CA PHE A 235 4.83 10.90 -9.58
C PHE A 235 5.87 11.82 -8.95
N ASN A 236 5.73 12.06 -7.67
CA ASN A 236 6.74 12.70 -6.82
C ASN A 236 6.93 11.80 -5.61
N LEU A 237 8.05 11.09 -5.56
CA LEU A 237 8.31 10.05 -4.58
C LEU A 237 9.51 10.40 -3.71
N LYS A 238 9.36 10.22 -2.41
CA LYS A 238 10.42 10.21 -1.40
C LYS A 238 10.31 8.92 -0.64
N SER A 239 11.33 8.10 -0.72
CA SER A 239 11.36 6.81 -0.09
C SER A 239 12.49 6.71 0.93
N GLY A 240 12.24 5.96 1.97
CA GLY A 240 13.29 5.56 2.91
C GLY A 240 14.05 4.32 2.44
N ASP A 241 13.43 3.56 1.54
CA ASP A 241 14.00 2.43 0.84
C ASP A 241 13.87 2.66 -0.68
N ASP A 242 13.15 1.84 -1.43
CA ASP A 242 13.12 1.97 -2.87
C ASP A 242 12.01 2.91 -3.37
N GLY A 243 12.32 3.65 -4.42
CA GLY A 243 11.31 4.49 -5.06
C GLY A 243 10.21 3.64 -5.69
N ILE A 244 10.58 2.65 -6.50
CA ILE A 244 9.69 1.69 -7.15
C ILE A 244 10.36 0.31 -7.11
N HIS A 245 9.73 -0.65 -6.44
CA HIS A 245 10.20 -2.03 -6.30
C HIS A 245 9.21 -3.04 -6.87
N ALA A 246 9.71 -4.03 -7.59
CA ALA A 246 8.94 -5.19 -8.01
C ALA A 246 9.79 -6.47 -7.93
N ASP A 247 9.34 -7.51 -7.24
CA ASP A 247 10.08 -8.77 -7.15
C ASP A 247 10.38 -9.37 -8.53
N THR A 248 9.49 -9.15 -9.51
CA THR A 248 9.62 -9.75 -10.83
C THR A 248 9.94 -8.72 -11.92
N SER A 249 9.07 -7.74 -12.18
CA SER A 249 9.27 -6.85 -13.32
C SER A 249 8.71 -5.46 -13.07
N THR A 250 9.52 -4.45 -13.35
CA THR A 250 9.10 -3.05 -13.40
C THR A 250 9.05 -2.58 -14.84
N VAL A 251 7.88 -2.17 -15.32
CA VAL A 251 7.65 -1.66 -16.67
C VAL A 251 7.10 -0.24 -16.62
N ILE A 252 7.84 0.70 -17.21
CA ILE A 252 7.42 2.10 -17.35
C ILE A 252 7.19 2.40 -18.83
N ASN A 253 5.91 2.52 -19.20
CA ASN A 253 5.53 2.82 -20.58
C ASN A 253 5.58 4.32 -20.88
N ASN A 254 5.17 5.15 -19.91
CA ASN A 254 5.22 6.60 -20.01
C ASN A 254 5.01 7.22 -18.63
N GLY A 255 5.12 8.54 -18.50
CA GLY A 255 4.86 9.29 -17.28
C GLY A 255 5.95 10.33 -16.99
N ASN A 256 5.65 11.18 -15.99
CA ASN A 256 6.63 12.08 -15.40
C ASN A 256 6.90 11.59 -13.98
N ILE A 257 8.05 11.00 -13.76
CA ILE A 257 8.41 10.35 -12.48
C ILE A 257 9.60 11.10 -11.90
N VAL A 258 9.41 11.66 -10.72
CA VAL A 258 10.47 12.28 -9.93
C VAL A 258 10.62 11.48 -8.64
N ILE A 259 11.78 10.87 -8.45
CA ILE A 259 12.18 10.24 -7.19
C ILE A 259 13.21 11.15 -6.54
N GLU A 260 12.75 11.98 -5.61
CA GLU A 260 13.59 13.00 -4.98
C GLU A 260 14.60 12.40 -3.99
N LYS A 261 14.27 11.25 -3.42
CA LYS A 261 15.09 10.50 -2.46
C LYS A 261 14.67 9.04 -2.46
N SER A 262 15.65 8.14 -2.45
CA SER A 262 15.47 6.69 -2.21
C SER A 262 16.80 6.05 -1.81
N TYR A 263 16.77 4.80 -1.37
CA TYR A 263 17.94 3.94 -1.30
C TYR A 263 18.26 3.47 -2.72
N GLU A 264 17.39 2.70 -3.36
CA GLU A 264 17.41 2.44 -4.79
C GLU A 264 16.28 3.19 -5.51
N GLY A 265 16.53 3.62 -6.75
CA GLY A 265 15.55 4.41 -7.49
C GLY A 265 14.43 3.54 -8.03
N ILE A 266 14.75 2.60 -8.89
CA ILE A 266 13.84 1.66 -9.54
C ILE A 266 14.46 0.27 -9.50
N GLU A 267 13.76 -0.69 -8.91
CA GLU A 267 14.21 -2.06 -8.78
C GLU A 267 13.24 -3.06 -9.41
N GLY A 268 13.79 -4.20 -9.82
CA GLY A 268 13.07 -5.37 -10.29
C GLY A 268 14.00 -6.38 -10.92
N SER A 269 13.67 -7.68 -10.95
CA SER A 269 14.44 -8.65 -11.73
C SER A 269 14.57 -8.21 -13.18
N ASN A 270 13.52 -7.62 -13.73
CA ASN A 270 13.51 -7.06 -15.08
C ASN A 270 13.00 -5.62 -15.04
N VAL A 271 13.81 -4.68 -15.49
CA VAL A 271 13.37 -3.28 -15.61
C VAL A 271 13.28 -2.89 -17.08
N THR A 272 12.10 -2.44 -17.53
CA THR A 272 11.85 -1.97 -18.89
C THR A 272 11.31 -0.54 -18.87
N ILE A 273 12.01 0.37 -19.52
CA ILE A 273 11.58 1.76 -19.72
C ILE A 273 11.32 1.98 -21.20
N ASN A 274 10.07 2.16 -21.57
CA ASN A 274 9.63 2.37 -22.93
C ASN A 274 9.45 3.85 -23.28
N GLY A 275 9.27 4.71 -22.28
CA GLY A 275 9.05 6.14 -22.48
C GLY A 275 8.96 6.92 -21.18
N GLY A 276 8.55 8.19 -21.27
CA GLY A 276 8.39 9.09 -20.14
C GLY A 276 9.63 9.93 -19.82
N THR A 277 9.51 10.70 -18.76
CA THR A 277 10.62 11.46 -18.17
C THR A 277 10.80 10.99 -16.73
N ILE A 278 11.97 10.50 -16.42
CA ILE A 278 12.33 9.97 -15.10
C ILE A 278 13.51 10.76 -14.60
N GLU A 279 13.35 11.42 -13.49
CA GLU A 279 14.41 12.08 -12.72
C GLU A 279 14.49 11.39 -11.37
N LEU A 280 15.67 10.88 -11.01
CA LEU A 280 15.81 10.12 -9.77
C LEU A 280 17.10 10.47 -9.05
N THR A 281 17.01 10.45 -7.72
CA THR A 281 18.12 10.55 -6.79
C THR A 281 18.08 9.39 -5.83
N ALA A 282 19.05 8.49 -5.93
CA ALA A 282 19.21 7.34 -5.08
C ALA A 282 20.56 7.43 -4.34
N SER A 283 20.62 6.82 -3.16
CA SER A 283 21.86 6.77 -2.36
C SER A 283 22.73 5.57 -2.69
N ASP A 284 22.16 4.55 -3.32
CA ASP A 284 22.84 3.38 -3.87
C ASP A 284 22.61 3.34 -5.39
N ASP A 285 21.80 2.45 -5.93
CA ASP A 285 21.62 2.31 -7.37
C ASP A 285 20.44 3.14 -7.91
N GLY A 286 20.67 3.86 -9.01
CA GLY A 286 19.59 4.58 -9.69
C GLY A 286 18.55 3.64 -10.30
N ILE A 287 19.01 2.56 -10.95
CA ILE A 287 18.19 1.49 -11.49
C ILE A 287 18.91 0.17 -11.20
N ASN A 288 18.24 -0.73 -10.50
CA ASN A 288 18.76 -2.04 -10.11
C ASN A 288 17.95 -3.16 -10.75
N SER A 289 18.63 -4.17 -11.27
CA SER A 289 18.01 -5.40 -11.77
C SER A 289 18.50 -6.64 -11.01
N ALA A 290 18.82 -6.49 -9.74
CA ALA A 290 19.32 -7.59 -8.93
C ALA A 290 18.22 -8.63 -8.63
N GLY A 291 16.98 -8.23 -8.60
CA GLY A 291 15.79 -9.08 -8.40
C GLY A 291 15.88 -10.01 -7.20
N GLY A 292 14.97 -9.88 -6.31
CA GLY A 292 14.86 -10.74 -5.16
C GLY A 292 13.90 -10.13 -4.16
N SER A 293 13.14 -10.97 -3.45
CA SER A 293 12.35 -10.48 -2.34
C SER A 293 13.28 -9.77 -1.36
N ASP A 294 13.02 -8.49 -1.12
CA ASP A 294 13.65 -7.81 -0.01
C ASP A 294 13.30 -8.55 1.29
N SER A 295 14.18 -8.53 2.28
CA SER A 295 13.98 -9.21 3.55
C SER A 295 12.82 -8.67 4.39
N SER A 296 11.99 -7.78 3.87
CA SER A 296 10.79 -7.25 4.52
C SER A 296 9.60 -8.21 4.54
N SER A 297 9.66 -9.34 3.82
CA SER A 297 8.74 -10.45 3.99
C SER A 297 9.36 -11.50 4.90
N MET A 298 8.79 -11.64 6.12
CA MET A 298 9.05 -12.65 7.17
C MET A 298 10.14 -13.69 6.84
N GLY A 299 11.37 -13.48 7.34
CA GLY A 299 12.34 -14.57 7.53
C GLY A 299 13.45 -14.72 6.50
N GLY A 300 13.84 -13.69 5.77
CA GLY A 300 14.95 -13.73 4.81
C GLY A 300 16.27 -13.21 5.41
N ARG A 301 17.32 -13.98 5.29
CA ARG A 301 18.72 -13.59 5.56
C ARG A 301 19.13 -12.39 4.73
N MET A 302 19.97 -11.51 5.32
CA MET A 302 20.67 -10.41 4.66
C MET A 302 20.99 -10.67 3.18
N GLY A 303 20.78 -9.62 2.39
CA GLY A 303 21.03 -9.56 0.96
C GLY A 303 22.20 -10.39 0.49
N GLN A 304 21.89 -11.54 -0.02
CA GLN A 304 22.78 -12.29 -0.85
C GLN A 304 22.34 -12.00 -2.27
N ASN A 305 23.03 -11.08 -2.92
CA ASN A 305 23.06 -11.01 -4.39
C ASN A 305 23.53 -12.39 -4.87
N SER A 306 22.62 -13.36 -4.91
CA SER A 306 22.88 -14.62 -5.56
C SER A 306 22.73 -14.36 -7.06
N PHE A 307 23.82 -13.97 -7.70
CA PHE A 307 23.96 -14.09 -9.14
C PHE A 307 23.77 -15.56 -9.51
N THR A 308 22.54 -16.01 -9.68
CA THR A 308 22.28 -17.17 -10.49
C THR A 308 22.44 -16.71 -11.93
N GLU A 309 23.30 -17.36 -12.69
CA GLU A 309 23.40 -17.19 -14.14
C GLU A 309 22.07 -17.59 -14.80
N ASN A 310 21.05 -16.77 -14.61
CA ASN A 310 19.78 -16.92 -15.29
C ASN A 310 19.70 -15.80 -16.34
N SER A 311 19.58 -16.18 -17.59
CA SER A 311 19.67 -15.36 -18.78
C SER A 311 18.57 -14.30 -18.94
N ASP A 312 17.72 -14.10 -17.95
CA ASP A 312 16.50 -13.31 -18.06
C ASP A 312 16.46 -12.05 -17.16
N ILE A 313 17.58 -11.70 -16.51
CA ILE A 313 17.68 -10.45 -15.71
C ILE A 313 18.24 -9.36 -16.60
N TYR A 314 17.50 -8.24 -16.73
CA TYR A 314 17.93 -7.15 -17.60
C TYR A 314 17.37 -5.77 -17.22
N ILE A 315 18.11 -4.74 -17.60
CA ILE A 315 17.61 -3.38 -17.74
C ILE A 315 17.50 -3.06 -19.23
N LYS A 316 16.30 -2.71 -19.68
CA LYS A 316 16.01 -2.37 -21.08
C LYS A 316 15.38 -0.99 -21.19
N ILE A 317 16.08 -0.06 -21.83
CA ILE A 317 15.56 1.30 -22.09
C ILE A 317 15.39 1.44 -23.60
N THR A 318 14.14 1.57 -24.04
CA THR A 318 13.80 1.71 -25.47
C THR A 318 13.34 3.10 -25.84
N GLY A 319 13.08 3.96 -24.87
CA GLY A 319 12.65 5.34 -25.06
C GLY A 319 12.64 6.13 -23.77
N GLY A 320 12.22 7.39 -23.85
CA GLY A 320 12.15 8.29 -22.72
C GLY A 320 13.46 9.01 -22.39
N LYS A 321 13.43 9.72 -21.26
CA LYS A 321 14.59 10.41 -20.69
C LYS A 321 14.74 9.96 -19.24
N VAL A 322 15.93 9.50 -18.89
CA VAL A 322 16.30 9.13 -17.51
C VAL A 322 17.50 9.98 -17.10
N THR A 323 17.41 10.63 -15.95
CA THR A 323 18.47 11.51 -15.43
C THR A 323 18.58 11.38 -13.91
#